data_354ef4ddae07d0e8df3da6b1668464a8
#
_entry.id   354ef4ddae07d0e8df3da6b1668464a8
#
_cell.length_a   1.000
_cell.length_b   1.000
_cell.length_c   1.000
_cell.angle_alpha   90.00
_cell.angle_beta   90.00
_cell.angle_gamma   90.00
#
_symmetry.space_group_name_H-M   'P 1'
#
loop_
_entity.id
_entity.type
_entity.pdbx_description
1 polymer ?
#
loop_
_entity_poly.entity_id
_entity_poly.type
_entity_poly.pdbx_seq_one_letter_code
_entity_poly.pdbx_strand_id
1 'polypeptide(L)'
;VQATRLLRQPRLLGDARSVAVVGGGAVGCEVAQWLAVERGIDRVSVIEMLPHMMQGACTANRGHLLHALAGRGVALLNMTRVERVEPTDAAATDADAAEKGVLLHLSRNRHKNVPDPYVSWTPILPENIENPLAPKVGDDWQPATMPCDLVVVACGGRADDRLFFELQRDRAAGELHDIGDAFAPGRVLEAVRAAHR
;
A
#
# COMPACT_ATOMS: atom_id res chain seq x y z
N VAL A 1 -7.80 -9.36 0.21
CA VAL A 1 -6.71 -10.33 0.04
C VAL A 1 -5.37 -9.62 0.24
N GLN A 2 -4.34 -10.30 0.73
CA GLN A 2 -2.99 -9.73 0.81
C GLN A 2 -2.33 -9.66 -0.59
N ALA A 3 -1.58 -8.60 -0.86
CA ALA A 3 -0.88 -8.37 -2.12
C ALA A 3 0.02 -9.55 -2.54
N THR A 4 0.85 -10.03 -1.63
CA THR A 4 1.74 -11.18 -1.88
C THR A 4 0.98 -12.48 -2.19
N ARG A 5 -0.16 -12.69 -1.55
CA ARG A 5 -1.03 -13.84 -1.83
C ARG A 5 -1.70 -13.72 -3.20
N LEU A 6 -2.16 -12.52 -3.55
CA LEU A 6 -2.78 -12.27 -4.86
C LEU A 6 -1.78 -12.51 -6.00
N LEU A 7 -0.54 -12.01 -5.87
CA LEU A 7 0.52 -12.22 -6.87
C LEU A 7 0.88 -13.70 -7.05
N ARG A 8 0.87 -14.50 -5.96
CA ARG A 8 1.09 -15.96 -6.03
C ARG A 8 -0.11 -16.73 -6.58
N GLN A 9 -1.30 -16.20 -6.44
CA GLN A 9 -2.57 -16.82 -6.82
C GLN A 9 -3.47 -15.83 -7.55
N PRO A 10 -3.16 -15.46 -8.81
CA PRO A 10 -3.91 -14.48 -9.58
C PRO A 10 -5.39 -14.80 -9.76
N ARG A 11 -5.77 -16.09 -9.66
CA ARG A 11 -7.17 -16.54 -9.69
C ARG A 11 -8.05 -15.91 -8.59
N LEU A 12 -7.45 -15.40 -7.52
CA LEU A 12 -8.18 -14.70 -6.44
C LEU A 12 -8.73 -13.35 -6.90
N LEU A 13 -8.33 -12.86 -8.07
CA LEU A 13 -8.91 -11.68 -8.70
C LEU A 13 -10.36 -11.94 -9.14
N GLY A 14 -10.68 -13.18 -9.56
CA GLY A 14 -12.00 -13.51 -10.08
C GLY A 14 -12.39 -12.62 -11.26
N ASP A 15 -13.63 -12.15 -11.26
CA ASP A 15 -14.21 -11.26 -12.27
C ASP A 15 -14.19 -9.78 -11.83
N ALA A 16 -13.34 -9.43 -10.85
CA ALA A 16 -13.26 -8.07 -10.33
C ALA A 16 -12.89 -7.07 -11.42
N ARG A 17 -13.66 -5.99 -11.54
CA ARG A 17 -13.44 -4.86 -12.45
C ARG A 17 -13.01 -3.60 -11.72
N SER A 18 -13.23 -3.54 -10.42
CA SER A 18 -12.81 -2.46 -9.56
C SER A 18 -12.02 -2.99 -8.37
N VAL A 19 -10.80 -2.52 -8.21
CA VAL A 19 -9.89 -3.00 -7.16
C VAL A 19 -9.33 -1.82 -6.37
N ALA A 20 -9.47 -1.90 -5.05
CA ALA A 20 -8.85 -0.97 -4.13
C ALA A 20 -7.59 -1.59 -3.53
N VAL A 21 -6.44 -0.96 -3.72
CA VAL A 21 -5.17 -1.34 -3.11
C VAL A 21 -4.94 -0.45 -1.89
N VAL A 22 -4.90 -1.04 -0.71
CA VAL A 22 -4.68 -0.34 0.55
C VAL A 22 -3.20 -0.42 0.91
N GLY A 23 -2.55 0.74 0.96
CA GLY A 23 -1.12 0.93 1.14
C GLY A 23 -0.46 1.39 -0.16
N GLY A 24 -0.01 2.65 -0.19
CA GLY A 24 0.64 3.31 -1.33
C GLY A 24 2.17 3.22 -1.31
N GLY A 25 2.74 2.23 -0.62
CA GLY A 25 4.17 1.91 -0.70
C GLY A 25 4.57 1.32 -2.06
N ALA A 26 5.83 0.93 -2.22
CA ALA A 26 6.34 0.35 -3.47
C ALA A 26 5.52 -0.87 -3.91
N VAL A 27 5.29 -1.83 -3.01
CA VAL A 27 4.51 -3.04 -3.31
C VAL A 27 3.08 -2.73 -3.75
N GLY A 28 2.40 -1.78 -3.06
CA GLY A 28 1.03 -1.42 -3.44
C GLY A 28 0.96 -0.77 -4.82
N CYS A 29 1.89 0.14 -5.13
CA CYS A 29 1.96 0.78 -6.45
C CYS A 29 2.34 -0.20 -7.56
N GLU A 30 3.26 -1.14 -7.31
CA GLU A 30 3.62 -2.20 -8.25
C GLU A 30 2.45 -3.15 -8.53
N VAL A 31 1.71 -3.54 -7.47
CA VAL A 31 0.49 -4.35 -7.62
C VAL A 31 -0.59 -3.58 -8.39
N ALA A 32 -0.76 -2.28 -8.13
CA ALA A 32 -1.70 -1.45 -8.87
C ALA A 32 -1.34 -1.36 -10.36
N GLN A 33 -0.04 -1.26 -10.69
CA GLN A 33 0.44 -1.31 -12.07
C GLN A 33 0.13 -2.66 -12.71
N TRP A 34 0.44 -3.75 -12.03
CA TRP A 34 0.15 -5.10 -12.51
C TRP A 34 -1.35 -5.29 -12.78
N LEU A 35 -2.22 -4.83 -11.86
CA LEU A 35 -3.67 -4.88 -12.03
C LEU A 35 -4.13 -4.08 -13.26
N ALA A 36 -3.68 -2.85 -13.41
CA ALA A 36 -4.11 -1.96 -14.48
C ALA A 36 -3.53 -2.33 -15.85
N VAL A 37 -2.29 -2.83 -15.91
CA VAL A 37 -1.58 -3.07 -17.18
C VAL A 37 -1.69 -4.52 -17.61
N GLU A 38 -1.36 -5.48 -16.74
CA GLU A 38 -1.28 -6.88 -17.11
C GLU A 38 -2.62 -7.61 -16.95
N ARG A 39 -3.44 -7.18 -15.98
CA ARG A 39 -4.75 -7.79 -15.74
C ARG A 39 -5.90 -7.02 -16.40
N GLY A 40 -5.65 -5.79 -16.88
CA GLY A 40 -6.65 -4.99 -17.58
C GLY A 40 -7.83 -4.58 -16.70
N ILE A 41 -7.60 -4.36 -15.40
CA ILE A 41 -8.67 -3.93 -14.49
C ILE A 41 -9.04 -2.49 -14.79
N ASP A 42 -10.31 -2.24 -15.04
CA ASP A 42 -10.83 -0.95 -15.48
C ASP A 42 -10.66 0.16 -14.42
N ARG A 43 -10.90 -0.18 -13.15
CA ARG A 43 -10.86 0.77 -12.04
C ARG A 43 -9.91 0.29 -10.97
N VAL A 44 -8.74 0.89 -10.89
CA VAL A 44 -7.77 0.64 -9.84
C VAL A 44 -7.57 1.90 -9.02
N SER A 45 -7.65 1.79 -7.70
CA SER A 45 -7.40 2.89 -6.77
C SER A 45 -6.33 2.45 -5.76
N VAL A 46 -5.37 3.32 -5.48
CA VAL A 46 -4.39 3.13 -4.40
C VAL A 46 -4.72 4.09 -3.28
N ILE A 47 -4.91 3.56 -2.07
CA ILE A 47 -5.28 4.33 -0.88
C ILE A 47 -4.08 4.37 0.05
N GLU A 48 -3.64 5.60 0.39
CA GLU A 48 -2.47 5.81 1.24
C GLU A 48 -2.81 6.85 2.32
N MET A 49 -2.51 6.51 3.58
CA MET A 49 -2.75 7.40 4.70
C MET A 49 -1.72 8.53 4.83
N LEU A 50 -0.53 8.33 4.27
CA LEU A 50 0.57 9.28 4.28
C LEU A 50 0.43 10.33 3.17
N PRO A 51 1.15 11.46 3.27
CA PRO A 51 1.10 12.53 2.27
C PRO A 51 1.57 12.11 0.88
N HIS A 52 2.49 11.17 0.78
CA HIS A 52 3.14 10.82 -0.48
C HIS A 52 3.06 9.32 -0.76
N MET A 53 2.77 8.97 -2.02
CA MET A 53 2.92 7.61 -2.51
C MET A 53 4.40 7.21 -2.55
N MET A 54 4.69 5.94 -2.30
CA MET A 54 6.03 5.35 -2.34
C MET A 54 7.05 6.12 -1.48
N GLN A 55 6.65 6.59 -0.30
CA GLN A 55 7.54 7.28 0.61
C GLN A 55 8.76 6.41 0.96
N GLY A 56 9.96 7.00 0.91
CA GLY A 56 11.21 6.28 1.13
C GLY A 56 11.71 5.41 -0.04
N ALA A 57 10.99 5.34 -1.16
CA ALA A 57 11.49 4.68 -2.37
C ALA A 57 12.52 5.55 -3.11
N CYS A 58 13.37 4.91 -3.93
CA CYS A 58 14.28 5.61 -4.83
C CYS A 58 13.48 6.55 -5.76
N THR A 59 13.94 7.79 -5.90
CA THR A 59 13.24 8.85 -6.64
C THR A 59 12.99 8.50 -8.11
N ALA A 60 13.95 7.84 -8.78
CA ALA A 60 13.79 7.44 -10.16
C ALA A 60 12.68 6.39 -10.33
N ASN A 61 12.70 5.34 -9.52
CA ASN A 61 11.66 4.29 -9.57
C ASN A 61 10.29 4.84 -9.19
N ARG A 62 10.25 5.71 -8.17
CA ARG A 62 9.02 6.37 -7.74
C ARG A 62 8.42 7.22 -8.86
N GLY A 63 9.22 8.10 -9.48
CA GLY A 63 8.76 8.97 -10.56
C GLY A 63 8.24 8.16 -11.75
N HIS A 64 8.99 7.15 -12.18
CA HIS A 64 8.60 6.28 -13.30
C HIS A 64 7.27 5.55 -13.02
N LEU A 65 7.14 4.91 -11.86
CA LEU A 65 5.96 4.13 -11.51
C LEU A 65 4.73 5.01 -11.35
N LEU A 66 4.83 6.14 -10.64
CA LEU A 66 3.71 7.05 -10.45
C LEU A 66 3.23 7.65 -11.78
N HIS A 67 4.17 7.99 -12.68
CA HIS A 67 3.83 8.45 -14.03
C HIS A 67 3.09 7.36 -14.83
N ALA A 68 3.56 6.12 -14.77
CA ALA A 68 2.92 4.99 -15.43
C ALA A 68 1.50 4.74 -14.91
N LEU A 69 1.30 4.82 -13.59
CA LEU A 69 -0.01 4.68 -12.95
C LEU A 69 -0.97 5.80 -13.38
N ALA A 70 -0.49 7.05 -13.38
CA ALA A 70 -1.27 8.20 -13.84
C ALA A 70 -1.69 8.05 -15.30
N GLY A 71 -0.78 7.61 -16.18
CA GLY A 71 -1.07 7.36 -17.60
C GLY A 71 -2.08 6.25 -17.85
N ARG A 72 -2.34 5.40 -16.86
CA ARG A 72 -3.35 4.33 -16.89
C ARG A 72 -4.64 4.69 -16.17
N GLY A 73 -4.76 5.91 -15.67
CA GLY A 73 -5.95 6.37 -14.94
C GLY A 73 -6.12 5.75 -13.56
N VAL A 74 -5.05 5.21 -12.97
CA VAL A 74 -5.10 4.70 -11.59
C VAL A 74 -5.30 5.87 -10.64
N ALA A 75 -6.33 5.79 -9.78
CA ALA A 75 -6.61 6.81 -8.79
C ALA A 75 -5.64 6.67 -7.60
N LEU A 76 -4.82 7.69 -7.35
CA LEU A 76 -3.93 7.75 -6.20
C LEU A 76 -4.55 8.63 -5.11
N LEU A 77 -4.99 8.01 -4.02
CA LEU A 77 -5.69 8.65 -2.91
C LEU A 77 -4.77 8.71 -1.70
N ASN A 78 -3.89 9.71 -1.67
CA ASN A 78 -3.06 10.01 -0.50
C ASN A 78 -3.91 10.68 0.60
N MET A 79 -3.36 10.85 1.79
CA MET A 79 -4.05 11.42 2.95
C MET A 79 -5.46 10.82 3.12
N THR A 80 -5.57 9.51 2.90
CA THR A 80 -6.83 8.78 2.95
C THR A 80 -6.64 7.51 3.76
N ARG A 81 -7.43 7.35 4.82
CA ARG A 81 -7.42 6.17 5.70
C ARG A 81 -8.60 5.28 5.41
N VAL A 82 -8.39 3.98 5.46
CA VAL A 82 -9.47 3.00 5.49
C VAL A 82 -9.82 2.77 6.96
N GLU A 83 -11.04 3.13 7.33
CA GLU A 83 -11.54 2.96 8.70
C GLU A 83 -12.20 1.60 8.88
N ARG A 84 -12.96 1.18 7.87
CA ARG A 84 -13.71 -0.07 7.91
C ARG A 84 -13.95 -0.61 6.51
N VAL A 85 -14.06 -1.94 6.44
CA VAL A 85 -14.36 -2.69 5.21
C VAL A 85 -15.59 -3.52 5.47
N GLU A 86 -16.63 -3.34 4.68
CA GLU A 86 -17.87 -4.09 4.78
C GLU A 86 -18.14 -4.87 3.50
N PRO A 87 -18.51 -6.15 3.59
CA PRO A 87 -19.09 -6.83 2.45
C PRO A 87 -20.39 -6.12 2.06
N THR A 88 -20.59 -5.85 0.80
CA THR A 88 -21.91 -5.49 0.31
C THR A 88 -22.64 -6.77 -0.03
N ASP A 89 -23.53 -7.21 0.86
CA ASP A 89 -24.55 -8.15 0.45
C ASP A 89 -25.45 -7.40 -0.53
N ALA A 90 -25.50 -7.88 -1.76
CA ALA A 90 -26.39 -7.34 -2.77
C ALA A 90 -27.86 -7.63 -2.43
N ALA A 91 -28.32 -7.04 -1.34
CA ALA A 91 -29.73 -6.81 -1.04
C ALA A 91 -30.11 -5.43 -1.57
N ALA A 92 -29.85 -5.15 -2.83
CA ALA A 92 -30.22 -3.91 -3.49
C ALA A 92 -31.09 -4.23 -4.71
N THR A 93 -32.34 -4.04 -4.57
CA THR A 93 -33.44 -3.47 -5.38
C THR A 93 -33.42 -3.59 -6.94
N ASP A 94 -32.42 -4.18 -7.58
CA ASP A 94 -32.46 -4.51 -9.01
C ASP A 94 -31.98 -5.96 -9.22
N ALA A 95 -32.89 -6.80 -9.68
CA ALA A 95 -32.80 -8.25 -9.68
C ALA A 95 -31.77 -8.86 -10.69
N ASP A 96 -30.96 -8.06 -11.35
CA ASP A 96 -30.03 -8.52 -12.42
C ASP A 96 -28.56 -8.30 -12.15
N ALA A 97 -28.13 -7.77 -10.98
CA ALA A 97 -26.72 -7.58 -10.65
C ALA A 97 -26.43 -7.81 -9.17
N ALA A 98 -26.54 -9.05 -8.73
CA ALA A 98 -26.03 -9.47 -7.42
C ALA A 98 -24.49 -9.50 -7.44
N GLU A 99 -23.83 -8.36 -7.64
CA GLU A 99 -22.37 -8.25 -7.57
C GLU A 99 -21.95 -8.27 -6.09
N LYS A 100 -21.30 -9.35 -5.69
CA LYS A 100 -20.60 -9.43 -4.42
C LYS A 100 -19.49 -8.37 -4.42
N GLY A 101 -19.71 -7.28 -3.76
CA GLY A 101 -18.76 -6.18 -3.65
C GLY A 101 -18.33 -5.92 -2.22
N VAL A 102 -17.53 -4.90 -2.06
CA VAL A 102 -17.03 -4.42 -0.78
C VAL A 102 -17.23 -2.91 -0.71
N LEU A 103 -17.73 -2.42 0.40
CA LEU A 103 -17.81 -0.99 0.70
C LEU A 103 -16.67 -0.62 1.66
N LEU A 104 -15.82 0.28 1.21
CA LEU A 104 -14.80 0.89 2.06
C LEU A 104 -15.34 2.16 2.70
N HIS A 105 -15.24 2.25 4.02
CA HIS A 105 -15.44 3.48 4.78
C HIS A 105 -14.09 4.15 4.96
N LEU A 106 -13.99 5.37 4.50
CA LEU A 106 -12.75 6.13 4.41
C LEU A 106 -12.84 7.39 5.26
N SER A 107 -11.70 7.83 5.76
CA SER A 107 -11.48 9.19 6.25
C SER A 107 -10.46 9.86 5.33
N ARG A 108 -10.88 10.90 4.62
CA ARG A 108 -10.05 11.59 3.64
C ARG A 108 -9.78 13.02 4.07
N ASN A 109 -8.50 13.41 4.12
CA ASN A 109 -8.15 14.79 4.39
C ASN A 109 -8.41 15.63 3.14
N ARG A 110 -9.23 16.70 3.31
CA ARG A 110 -9.61 17.62 2.25
C ARG A 110 -8.99 19.01 2.41
N HIS A 111 -8.01 19.14 3.29
CA HIS A 111 -7.30 20.39 3.45
C HIS A 111 -6.72 20.87 2.12
N LYS A 112 -6.84 22.16 1.82
CA LYS A 112 -6.41 22.77 0.54
C LYS A 112 -4.92 22.58 0.22
N ASN A 113 -4.11 22.31 1.23
CA ASN A 113 -2.66 22.09 1.09
C ASN A 113 -2.27 20.60 1.13
N VAL A 114 -3.19 19.69 0.90
CA VAL A 114 -2.85 18.27 0.75
C VAL A 114 -1.88 18.13 -0.42
N PRO A 115 -0.72 17.48 -0.22
CA PRO A 115 0.26 17.28 -1.28
C PRO A 115 -0.32 16.52 -2.47
N ASP A 116 0.16 16.86 -3.67
CA ASP A 116 -0.16 16.11 -4.87
C ASP A 116 0.48 14.71 -4.77
N PRO A 117 -0.31 13.62 -4.83
CA PRO A 117 0.22 12.25 -4.75
C PRO A 117 1.14 11.90 -5.92
N TYR A 118 0.99 12.58 -7.07
CA TYR A 118 1.79 12.33 -8.28
C TYR A 118 3.16 13.02 -8.26
N VAL A 119 3.39 13.96 -7.36
CA VAL A 119 4.69 14.63 -7.27
C VAL A 119 5.75 13.61 -6.89
N SER A 120 6.64 13.33 -7.84
CA SER A 120 7.74 12.37 -7.67
C SER A 120 8.94 13.00 -6.96
N TRP A 121 9.04 14.32 -6.97
CA TRP A 121 10.18 15.04 -6.41
C TRP A 121 9.91 15.39 -4.96
N THR A 122 10.64 14.74 -4.06
CA THR A 122 10.78 15.15 -2.67
C THR A 122 12.27 15.38 -2.44
N PRO A 123 12.69 16.52 -1.85
CA PRO A 123 14.07 16.71 -1.45
C PRO A 123 14.49 15.52 -0.57
N ILE A 124 15.65 14.95 -0.85
CA ILE A 124 16.25 13.92 0.01
C ILE A 124 16.77 14.66 1.24
N LEU A 125 15.90 14.84 2.21
CA LEU A 125 16.28 15.36 3.52
C LEU A 125 16.41 14.16 4.47
N PRO A 126 17.38 14.21 5.40
CA PRO A 126 17.42 13.26 6.51
C PRO A 126 16.05 13.20 7.20
N GLU A 127 15.63 12.02 7.65
CA GLU A 127 14.31 11.79 8.26
C GLU A 127 14.00 12.72 9.45
N ASN A 128 15.04 13.26 10.10
CA ASN A 128 14.95 14.15 11.24
C ASN A 128 14.94 15.65 10.87
N ILE A 129 14.97 15.99 9.57
CA ILE A 129 14.91 17.38 9.11
C ILE A 129 13.55 17.63 8.50
N GLU A 130 12.77 18.47 9.15
CA GLU A 130 11.51 18.96 8.61
C GLU A 130 11.77 19.79 7.35
N ASN A 131 11.13 19.42 6.24
CA ASN A 131 11.22 20.20 5.01
C ASN A 131 10.43 21.52 5.16
N PRO A 132 11.10 22.69 5.22
CA PRO A 132 10.41 23.96 5.41
C PRO A 132 9.51 24.36 4.22
N LEU A 133 9.71 23.73 3.06
CA LEU A 133 8.92 23.94 1.85
C LEU A 133 7.78 22.92 1.72
N ALA A 134 7.68 21.95 2.62
CA ALA A 134 6.57 21.02 2.62
C ALA A 134 5.25 21.79 2.88
N PRO A 135 4.18 21.48 2.15
CA PRO A 135 2.88 22.08 2.42
C PRO A 135 2.44 21.71 3.84
N LYS A 136 2.07 22.70 4.63
CA LYS A 136 1.46 22.47 5.94
C LYS A 136 0.06 21.93 5.72
N VAL A 137 -0.15 20.70 6.10
CA VAL A 137 -1.44 20.01 5.99
C VAL A 137 -2.17 20.15 7.32
N GLY A 138 -3.35 20.75 7.28
CA GLY A 138 -4.23 20.84 8.44
C GLY A 138 -5.11 19.58 8.60
N ASP A 139 -5.81 19.51 9.71
CA ASP A 139 -6.74 18.43 10.03
C ASP A 139 -8.15 18.75 9.50
N ASP A 140 -8.41 18.42 8.25
CA ASP A 140 -9.74 18.51 7.63
C ASP A 140 -10.14 17.10 7.11
N TRP A 141 -10.34 16.20 8.03
CA TRP A 141 -10.71 14.81 7.74
C TRP A 141 -12.21 14.68 7.57
N GLN A 142 -12.64 14.25 6.40
CA GLN A 142 -14.04 14.06 6.04
C GLN A 142 -14.32 12.59 5.76
N PRO A 143 -15.48 12.08 6.23
CA PRO A 143 -15.89 10.73 5.90
C PRO A 143 -16.18 10.63 4.40
N ALA A 144 -15.83 9.48 3.82
CA ALA A 144 -16.11 9.12 2.45
C ALA A 144 -16.37 7.61 2.36
N THR A 145 -17.02 7.19 1.28
CA THR A 145 -17.20 5.78 0.97
C THR A 145 -16.73 5.47 -0.44
N MET A 146 -16.26 4.26 -0.65
CA MET A 146 -15.83 3.79 -1.97
C MET A 146 -16.23 2.33 -2.16
N PRO A 147 -17.12 2.03 -3.09
CA PRO A 147 -17.43 0.65 -3.47
C PRO A 147 -16.32 0.09 -4.38
N CYS A 148 -16.02 -1.18 -4.23
CA CYS A 148 -15.13 -1.93 -5.11
C CYS A 148 -15.45 -3.44 -5.05
N ASP A 149 -14.97 -4.20 -6.02
CA ASP A 149 -15.20 -5.64 -6.07
C ASP A 149 -14.18 -6.39 -5.22
N LEU A 150 -12.97 -5.86 -5.12
CA LEU A 150 -11.88 -6.50 -4.38
C LEU A 150 -11.02 -5.47 -3.64
N VAL A 151 -10.65 -5.81 -2.41
CA VAL A 151 -9.64 -5.08 -1.63
C VAL A 151 -8.36 -5.87 -1.56
N VAL A 152 -7.26 -5.23 -1.95
CA VAL A 152 -5.90 -5.77 -1.86
C VAL A 152 -5.14 -5.02 -0.77
N VAL A 153 -4.62 -5.73 0.22
CA VAL A 153 -3.88 -5.14 1.35
C VAL A 153 -2.39 -5.22 1.08
N ALA A 154 -1.72 -4.08 1.05
CA ALA A 154 -0.29 -3.89 0.81
C ALA A 154 0.37 -3.01 1.90
N CYS A 155 -0.09 -3.13 3.15
CA CYS A 155 0.32 -2.29 4.28
C CYS A 155 1.63 -2.74 4.95
N GLY A 156 2.53 -3.39 4.21
CA GLY A 156 3.80 -3.91 4.74
C GLY A 156 3.69 -5.31 5.36
N GLY A 157 4.79 -5.72 5.97
CA GLY A 157 4.93 -7.01 6.66
C GLY A 157 5.23 -6.82 8.13
N ARG A 158 5.08 -7.90 8.90
CA ARG A 158 5.60 -8.01 10.26
C ARG A 158 6.81 -8.94 10.25
N ALA A 159 7.80 -8.62 11.06
CA ALA A 159 8.89 -9.53 11.37
C ALA A 159 8.35 -10.85 11.95
N ASP A 160 8.93 -11.96 11.55
CA ASP A 160 8.67 -13.28 12.16
C ASP A 160 9.98 -13.79 12.78
N ASP A 161 10.21 -13.36 13.99
CA ASP A 161 11.41 -13.62 14.79
C ASP A 161 11.27 -14.86 15.69
N ARG A 162 10.18 -15.61 15.58
CA ARG A 162 9.88 -16.78 16.45
C ARG A 162 11.01 -17.79 16.46
N LEU A 163 11.53 -18.15 15.28
CA LEU A 163 12.63 -19.11 15.17
C LEU A 163 13.91 -18.60 15.89
N PHE A 164 14.21 -17.30 15.79
CA PHE A 164 15.34 -16.71 16.48
C PHE A 164 15.24 -16.93 18.00
N PHE A 165 14.08 -16.56 18.59
CA PHE A 165 13.87 -16.73 20.03
C PHE A 165 13.80 -18.19 20.47
N GLU A 166 13.30 -19.10 19.64
CA GLU A 166 13.34 -20.55 19.91
C GLU A 166 14.77 -21.05 19.96
N LEU A 167 15.61 -20.74 18.98
CA LEU A 167 17.01 -21.12 18.93
C LEU A 167 17.83 -20.51 20.08
N GLN A 168 17.54 -19.25 20.45
CA GLN A 168 18.17 -18.56 21.58
C GLN A 168 17.84 -19.26 22.90
N ARG A 169 16.55 -19.58 23.12
CA ARG A 169 16.09 -20.31 24.31
C ARG A 169 16.74 -21.69 24.43
N ASP A 170 16.84 -22.37 23.31
CA ASP A 170 17.38 -23.73 23.27
C ASP A 170 18.92 -23.75 23.25
N ARG A 171 19.58 -22.58 23.26
CA ARG A 171 21.03 -22.39 23.16
C ARG A 171 21.64 -23.19 22.00
N ALA A 172 20.94 -23.14 20.86
CA ALA A 172 21.27 -23.94 19.68
C ALA A 172 22.63 -23.59 19.05
N ALA A 173 23.17 -22.39 19.31
CA ALA A 173 24.47 -21.93 18.84
C ALA A 173 25.12 -20.98 19.89
N GLY A 174 26.43 -20.82 19.81
CA GLY A 174 27.18 -19.90 20.67
C GLY A 174 26.93 -18.43 20.33
N GLU A 175 26.54 -18.17 19.06
CA GLU A 175 26.22 -16.83 18.55
C GLU A 175 25.05 -16.96 17.58
N LEU A 176 24.08 -16.07 17.70
CA LEU A 176 22.87 -16.02 16.87
C LEU A 176 22.64 -14.59 16.42
N HIS A 177 22.38 -14.39 15.13
CA HIS A 177 22.07 -13.09 14.55
C HIS A 177 20.69 -13.17 13.87
N ASP A 178 19.83 -12.21 14.21
CA ASP A 178 18.56 -11.99 13.54
C ASP A 178 18.74 -10.93 12.45
N ILE A 179 18.51 -11.29 11.20
CA ILE A 179 18.76 -10.43 10.03
C ILE A 179 17.60 -10.49 9.02
N GLY A 180 17.56 -9.50 8.12
CA GLY A 180 16.56 -9.44 7.06
C GLY A 180 15.15 -9.30 7.59
N ASP A 181 14.18 -9.92 6.89
CA ASP A 181 12.75 -9.77 7.19
C ASP A 181 12.34 -10.44 8.52
N ALA A 182 13.15 -11.32 9.05
CA ALA A 182 12.95 -11.88 10.39
C ALA A 182 13.15 -10.82 11.47
N PHE A 183 14.17 -9.95 11.30
CA PHE A 183 14.43 -8.82 12.18
C PHE A 183 13.53 -7.63 11.92
N ALA A 184 13.52 -7.15 10.66
CA ALA A 184 12.72 -6.00 10.24
C ALA A 184 12.40 -6.12 8.74
N PRO A 185 11.13 -6.30 8.37
CA PRO A 185 10.74 -6.38 6.97
C PRO A 185 11.23 -5.17 6.19
N GLY A 186 11.95 -5.42 5.09
CA GLY A 186 12.58 -4.38 4.30
C GLY A 186 12.85 -4.83 2.87
N ARG A 187 13.75 -4.13 2.22
CA ARG A 187 14.24 -4.45 0.87
C ARG A 187 15.59 -5.16 0.98
N VAL A 188 16.08 -5.63 -0.15
CA VAL A 188 17.39 -6.31 -0.23
C VAL A 188 18.51 -5.48 0.40
N LEU A 189 18.48 -4.15 0.22
CA LEU A 189 19.50 -3.26 0.80
C LEU A 189 19.51 -3.28 2.32
N GLU A 190 18.34 -3.25 2.95
CA GLU A 190 18.19 -3.30 4.40
C GLU A 190 18.66 -4.66 4.95
N ALA A 191 18.30 -5.75 4.27
CA ALA A 191 18.74 -7.10 4.62
C ALA A 191 20.27 -7.26 4.52
N VAL A 192 20.90 -6.76 3.44
CA VAL A 192 22.35 -6.79 3.26
C VAL A 192 23.05 -5.96 4.34
N ARG A 193 22.55 -4.77 4.66
CA ARG A 193 23.09 -3.93 5.72
C ARG A 193 22.98 -4.59 7.10
N ALA A 194 21.90 -5.32 7.37
CA ALA A 194 21.74 -6.04 8.62
C ALA A 194 22.77 -7.17 8.78
N ALA A 195 23.14 -7.82 7.67
CA ALA A 195 24.15 -8.88 7.67
C ALA A 195 25.61 -8.39 7.84
N HIS A 196 25.85 -7.07 7.70
CA HIS A 196 27.17 -6.46 7.85
C HIS A 196 27.39 -5.76 9.21
N ARG A 197 26.46 -5.89 10.12
CA ARG A 197 26.58 -5.39 11.52
C ARG A 197 27.09 -6.47 12.44
#